data_1e59ade699926aac8370df9815aadd31
#
_entry.id   1e59ade699926aac8370df9815aadd31
#
_cell.length_a   1.000
_cell.length_b   1.000
_cell.length_c   1.000
_cell.angle_alpha   90.00
_cell.angle_beta   90.00
_cell.angle_gamma   90.00
#
_symmetry.space_group_name_H-M   'P 1'
#
loop_
_entity.id
_entity.type
_entity.pdbx_description
1 polymer ?
#
loop_
_entity_poly.entity_id
_entity_poly.type
_entity_poly.pdbx_seq_one_letter_code
_entity_poly.pdbx_strand_id
1 'polypeptide(L)'
;MKDTKLPFKEYTVMSNNLIQNLNCSDVYRTYTLLLTADKDSLETNTTLKQLAGFVGEELDNYKKSKSTLSFNDKLRATGEVVIRDIDSKQKDRHWTMYRFNQVELGNYRRIGREFYDTYNTLDLKLRGFILKLLV
;
A
#
# COMPACT_ATOMS: atom_id res chain seq x y z
N MET A 1 10.08 27.70 4.59
CA MET A 1 10.29 26.29 4.41
C MET A 1 9.24 25.71 3.50
N LYS A 2 9.66 24.87 2.65
CA LYS A 2 8.79 24.29 1.68
C LYS A 2 8.14 23.01 2.25
N ASP A 3 6.84 23.02 2.31
CA ASP A 3 6.12 21.81 2.72
C ASP A 3 6.26 20.74 1.65
N THR A 4 6.90 19.65 2.01
CA THR A 4 6.95 18.51 1.13
C THR A 4 5.65 17.75 1.29
N LYS A 5 4.70 18.02 0.42
CA LYS A 5 3.45 17.29 0.43
C LYS A 5 3.69 15.89 -0.09
N LEU A 6 3.34 14.89 0.71
CA LEU A 6 3.29 13.54 0.21
C LEU A 6 2.20 13.44 -0.87
N PRO A 7 2.38 12.58 -1.87
CA PRO A 7 1.40 12.47 -2.97
C PRO A 7 0.16 11.66 -2.54
N PHE A 8 -0.38 11.98 -1.38
CA PHE A 8 -1.48 11.23 -0.79
C PHE A 8 -2.80 11.98 -0.97
N LYS A 9 -3.83 11.21 -1.27
CA LYS A 9 -5.19 11.70 -1.30
C LYS A 9 -5.71 11.98 0.11
N GLU A 10 -6.82 12.68 0.19
CA GLU A 10 -7.50 12.94 1.47
C GLU A 10 -7.98 11.64 2.13
N TYR A 11 -8.37 10.66 1.32
CA TYR A 11 -8.82 9.38 1.79
C TYR A 11 -8.64 8.34 0.68
N THR A 12 -8.74 7.08 1.05
CA THR A 12 -8.81 5.99 0.08
C THR A 12 -9.88 5.00 0.51
N VAL A 13 -10.23 4.10 -0.41
CA VAL A 13 -11.12 2.98 -0.10
C VAL A 13 -10.30 1.70 -0.19
N MET A 14 -10.60 0.75 0.69
CA MET A 14 -9.86 -0.50 0.76
C MET A 14 -10.82 -1.65 0.92
N SER A 15 -10.71 -2.66 0.06
CA SER A 15 -11.66 -3.77 0.10
C SER A 15 -11.55 -4.54 1.42
N ASN A 16 -12.66 -5.08 1.89
CA ASN A 16 -12.67 -5.91 3.08
C ASN A 16 -11.77 -7.13 2.93
N ASN A 17 -11.69 -7.68 1.71
CA ASN A 17 -10.82 -8.81 1.41
C ASN A 17 -9.35 -8.49 1.73
N LEU A 18 -8.87 -7.32 1.28
CA LEU A 18 -7.50 -6.90 1.57
C LEU A 18 -7.28 -6.75 3.07
N ILE A 19 -8.22 -6.10 3.76
CA ILE A 19 -8.09 -5.84 5.19
C ILE A 19 -8.06 -7.14 5.99
N GLN A 20 -8.89 -8.11 5.62
CA GLN A 20 -9.03 -9.35 6.37
C GLN A 20 -7.93 -10.37 6.08
N ASN A 21 -7.43 -10.41 4.85
CA ASN A 21 -6.54 -11.48 4.42
C ASN A 21 -5.06 -11.15 4.41
N LEU A 22 -4.71 -9.87 4.44
CA LEU A 22 -3.31 -9.46 4.58
C LEU A 22 -2.94 -9.40 6.06
N ASN A 23 -1.65 -9.65 6.35
CA ASN A 23 -1.17 -9.47 7.72
C ASN A 23 -1.11 -7.98 8.06
N CYS A 24 -0.90 -7.67 9.34
CA CYS A 24 -0.95 -6.29 9.80
C CYS A 24 0.03 -5.36 9.06
N SER A 25 1.25 -5.81 8.86
CA SER A 25 2.26 -5.00 8.16
C SER A 25 1.85 -4.75 6.71
N ASP A 26 1.38 -5.79 6.03
CA ASP A 26 1.00 -5.68 4.61
C ASP A 26 -0.28 -4.88 4.42
N VAL A 27 -1.22 -4.93 5.37
CA VAL A 27 -2.41 -4.08 5.31
C VAL A 27 -2.01 -2.62 5.32
N TYR A 28 -1.10 -2.23 6.20
CA TYR A 28 -0.68 -0.84 6.27
C TYR A 28 0.11 -0.43 5.02
N ARG A 29 0.98 -1.31 4.52
CA ARG A 29 1.70 -1.05 3.26
C ARG A 29 0.73 -0.83 2.10
N THR A 30 -0.29 -1.67 2.03
CA THR A 30 -1.30 -1.58 0.97
C THR A 30 -2.15 -0.31 1.11
N TYR A 31 -2.51 0.05 2.32
CA TYR A 31 -3.20 1.31 2.59
C TYR A 31 -2.36 2.50 2.08
N THR A 32 -1.07 2.51 2.41
CA THR A 32 -0.16 3.58 1.97
C THR A 32 -0.07 3.63 0.43
N LEU A 33 0.00 2.47 -0.20
CA LEU A 33 0.03 2.37 -1.65
C LEU A 33 -1.26 2.94 -2.27
N LEU A 34 -2.41 2.59 -1.69
CA LEU A 34 -3.70 3.09 -2.16
C LEU A 34 -3.86 4.60 -1.97
N LEU A 35 -3.22 5.19 -0.96
CA LEU A 35 -3.25 6.64 -0.80
C LEU A 35 -2.60 7.36 -1.97
N THR A 36 -1.68 6.71 -2.69
CA THR A 36 -1.03 7.30 -3.86
C THR A 36 -1.76 6.97 -5.16
N ALA A 37 -2.76 6.10 -5.12
CA ALA A 37 -3.45 5.65 -6.33
C ALA A 37 -4.47 6.68 -6.80
N ASP A 38 -4.70 6.71 -8.12
CA ASP A 38 -5.74 7.55 -8.69
C ASP A 38 -7.10 7.14 -8.14
N LYS A 39 -7.93 8.13 -7.80
CA LYS A 39 -9.22 7.88 -7.13
C LYS A 39 -10.20 7.11 -8.02
N ASP A 40 -10.08 7.25 -9.33
CA ASP A 40 -11.04 6.63 -10.26
C ASP A 40 -10.56 5.27 -10.75
N SER A 41 -9.30 5.18 -11.17
CA SER A 41 -8.75 3.94 -11.71
C SER A 41 -8.16 3.02 -10.63
N LEU A 42 -7.87 3.55 -9.46
CA LEU A 42 -7.18 2.87 -8.36
C LEU A 42 -5.81 2.34 -8.78
N GLU A 43 -5.16 3.08 -9.67
CA GLU A 43 -3.86 2.73 -10.22
C GLU A 43 -2.79 3.66 -9.69
N THR A 44 -1.63 3.10 -9.36
CA THR A 44 -0.45 3.87 -9.00
C THR A 44 0.79 3.25 -9.61
N ASN A 45 1.73 4.10 -10.01
CA ASN A 45 3.03 3.69 -10.51
C ASN A 45 4.08 4.13 -9.50
N THR A 46 4.84 3.19 -8.97
CA THR A 46 5.80 3.49 -7.93
C THR A 46 6.94 2.48 -7.93
N THR A 47 7.92 2.72 -7.06
CA THR A 47 8.97 1.74 -6.79
C THR A 47 8.78 1.24 -5.36
N LEU A 48 9.25 0.02 -5.09
CA LEU A 48 9.21 -0.51 -3.72
C LEU A 48 10.05 0.36 -2.78
N LYS A 49 11.13 0.94 -3.29
CA LYS A 49 11.95 1.86 -2.49
C LYS A 49 11.16 3.10 -2.08
N GLN A 50 10.36 3.65 -2.99
CA GLN A 50 9.52 4.80 -2.69
C GLN A 50 8.43 4.44 -1.68
N LEU A 51 7.79 3.29 -1.87
CA LEU A 51 6.78 2.81 -0.93
C LEU A 51 7.38 2.58 0.45
N ALA A 52 8.53 1.92 0.52
CA ALA A 52 9.23 1.71 1.78
C ALA A 52 9.53 3.03 2.48
N GLY A 53 9.93 4.05 1.71
CA GLY A 53 10.17 5.38 2.25
C GLY A 53 8.92 6.02 2.84
N PHE A 54 7.78 5.89 2.19
CA PHE A 54 6.51 6.40 2.72
C PHE A 54 6.08 5.68 3.99
N VAL A 55 6.29 4.38 4.04
CA VAL A 55 5.95 3.56 5.21
C VAL A 55 6.96 3.75 6.34
N GLY A 56 8.20 4.08 6.00
CA GLY A 56 9.27 4.28 6.98
C GLY A 56 9.98 2.99 7.34
N GLU A 57 10.26 2.13 6.37
CA GLU A 57 10.93 0.85 6.63
C GLU A 57 11.99 0.54 5.58
N GLU A 58 12.72 -0.54 5.78
CA GLU A 58 13.76 -0.99 4.87
C GLU A 58 13.16 -1.70 3.66
N LEU A 59 13.78 -1.49 2.50
CA LEU A 59 13.35 -2.11 1.25
C LEU A 59 13.35 -3.64 1.34
N ASP A 60 14.29 -4.22 2.07
CA ASP A 60 14.42 -5.67 2.16
C ASP A 60 13.19 -6.35 2.74
N ASN A 61 12.38 -5.63 3.50
CA ASN A 61 11.15 -6.18 4.07
C ASN A 61 10.10 -6.53 3.02
N TYR A 62 10.27 -6.05 1.80
CA TYR A 62 9.33 -6.31 0.69
C TYR A 62 9.75 -7.51 -0.16
N LYS A 63 10.95 -8.01 0.05
CA LYS A 63 11.52 -9.07 -0.76
C LYS A 63 11.20 -10.45 -0.22
N LYS A 64 11.24 -11.43 -1.11
CA LYS A 64 11.05 -12.83 -0.72
C LYS A 64 12.13 -13.27 0.25
N SER A 65 11.75 -14.00 1.27
CA SER A 65 12.66 -14.67 2.20
C SER A 65 12.43 -16.19 2.16
N LYS A 66 13.21 -16.95 2.94
CA LYS A 66 13.09 -18.39 2.97
C LYS A 66 11.70 -18.88 3.41
N SER A 67 11.03 -18.12 4.24
CA SER A 67 9.73 -18.51 4.82
C SER A 67 8.58 -17.62 4.43
N THR A 68 8.84 -16.56 3.66
CA THR A 68 7.84 -15.53 3.39
C THR A 68 7.87 -15.12 1.92
N LEU A 69 6.71 -15.06 1.30
CA LEU A 69 6.57 -14.52 -0.04
C LEU A 69 6.87 -13.02 -0.05
N SER A 70 7.26 -12.48 -1.20
CA SER A 70 7.44 -11.05 -1.34
C SER A 70 6.10 -10.33 -1.13
N PHE A 71 6.19 -9.05 -0.80
CA PHE A 71 4.99 -8.22 -0.67
C PHE A 71 4.12 -8.29 -1.92
N ASN A 72 4.73 -8.15 -3.10
CA ASN A 72 3.98 -8.20 -4.36
C ASN A 72 3.28 -9.54 -4.57
N ASP A 73 3.94 -10.64 -4.23
CA ASP A 73 3.33 -11.97 -4.37
C ASP A 73 2.15 -12.15 -3.41
N LYS A 74 2.27 -11.62 -2.21
CA LYS A 74 1.16 -11.67 -1.24
C LYS A 74 -0.03 -10.84 -1.73
N LEU A 75 0.22 -9.69 -2.34
CA LEU A 75 -0.85 -8.89 -2.93
C LEU A 75 -1.52 -9.62 -4.08
N ARG A 76 -0.74 -10.23 -4.97
CA ARG A 76 -1.31 -10.98 -6.09
C ARG A 76 -2.20 -12.12 -5.60
N ALA A 77 -1.80 -12.76 -4.51
CA ALA A 77 -2.56 -13.88 -3.96
C ALA A 77 -3.94 -13.48 -3.46
N THR A 78 -4.17 -12.21 -3.18
CA THR A 78 -5.51 -11.74 -2.77
C THR A 78 -6.51 -11.71 -3.91
N GLY A 79 -6.05 -11.68 -5.16
CA GLY A 79 -6.90 -11.53 -6.32
C GLY A 79 -7.44 -10.11 -6.53
N GLU A 80 -7.03 -9.14 -5.71
CA GLU A 80 -7.56 -7.77 -5.74
C GLU A 80 -6.71 -6.80 -6.53
N VAL A 81 -5.54 -7.22 -7.00
CA VAL A 81 -4.54 -6.32 -7.55
C VAL A 81 -3.91 -6.91 -8.80
N VAL A 82 -3.77 -6.08 -9.82
CA VAL A 82 -2.94 -6.37 -11.00
C VAL A 82 -1.62 -5.64 -10.81
N ILE A 83 -0.52 -6.36 -10.92
CA ILE A 83 0.82 -5.80 -10.72
C ILE A 83 1.64 -6.06 -11.99
N ARG A 84 2.22 -5.00 -12.55
CA ARG A 84 3.05 -5.10 -13.75
C ARG A 84 4.31 -4.28 -13.62
N ASP A 85 5.41 -4.84 -14.08
CA ASP A 85 6.65 -4.08 -14.19
C ASP A 85 6.53 -3.12 -15.36
N ILE A 86 6.99 -1.90 -15.16
CA ILE A 86 6.99 -0.87 -16.18
C ILE A 86 8.41 -0.71 -16.70
N ASP A 87 8.58 -0.78 -18.01
CA ASP A 87 9.86 -0.50 -18.63
C ASP A 87 10.27 0.94 -18.33
N SER A 88 11.37 1.08 -17.60
CA SER A 88 11.93 2.36 -17.31
C SER A 88 13.27 2.51 -18.04
N LYS A 89 13.47 3.65 -18.68
CA LYS A 89 14.76 3.98 -19.26
C LYS A 89 15.82 4.28 -18.20
N GLN A 90 15.41 4.37 -16.94
CA GLN A 90 16.33 4.60 -15.83
C GLN A 90 16.75 3.26 -15.24
N LYS A 91 18.01 2.93 -15.43
CA LYS A 91 18.55 1.61 -15.05
C LYS A 91 18.50 1.30 -13.55
N ASP A 92 18.37 2.33 -12.70
CA ASP A 92 18.46 2.17 -11.25
C ASP A 92 17.11 2.07 -10.56
N ARG A 93 16.01 2.09 -11.30
CA ARG A 93 14.68 2.11 -10.71
C ARG A 93 13.78 1.09 -11.37
N HIS A 94 13.24 0.22 -10.56
CA HIS A 94 12.25 -0.75 -10.99
C HIS A 94 10.86 -0.18 -10.70
N TRP A 95 10.28 0.45 -11.71
CA TRP A 95 8.93 0.98 -11.60
C TRP A 95 7.92 -0.14 -11.75
N THR A 96 6.92 -0.11 -10.91
CA THR A 96 5.85 -1.11 -10.88
C THR A 96 4.51 -0.40 -10.93
N MET A 97 3.60 -0.92 -11.74
CA MET A 97 2.22 -0.46 -11.79
C MET A 97 1.37 -1.37 -10.92
N TYR A 98 0.63 -0.78 -10.00
CA TYR A 98 -0.35 -1.48 -9.17
C TYR A 98 -1.72 -0.94 -9.53
N ARG A 99 -2.64 -1.82 -9.92
CA ARG A 99 -4.02 -1.43 -10.18
C ARG A 99 -4.94 -2.32 -9.35
N PHE A 100 -5.66 -1.69 -8.45
CA PHE A 100 -6.57 -2.38 -7.56
C PHE A 100 -7.94 -2.51 -8.21
N ASN A 101 -8.63 -3.60 -7.91
CA ASN A 101 -10.01 -3.78 -8.37
C ASN A 101 -10.90 -2.70 -7.78
N GLN A 102 -11.91 -2.30 -8.53
CA GLN A 102 -12.95 -1.40 -8.02
C GLN A 102 -13.66 -2.07 -6.84
N VAL A 103 -13.98 -1.27 -5.82
CA VAL A 103 -14.65 -1.79 -4.64
C VAL A 103 -16.16 -1.87 -4.88
N GLU A 104 -16.79 -2.87 -4.28
CA GLU A 104 -18.23 -3.05 -4.36
C GLU A 104 -18.91 -2.47 -3.13
N LEU A 105 -20.08 -1.90 -3.33
CA LEU A 105 -20.85 -1.32 -2.24
C LEU A 105 -21.04 -2.33 -1.11
N GLY A 106 -20.71 -1.91 0.11
CA GLY A 106 -20.82 -2.78 1.28
C GLY A 106 -19.62 -3.67 1.55
N ASN A 107 -18.67 -3.74 0.63
CA ASN A 107 -17.51 -4.62 0.74
C ASN A 107 -16.19 -3.88 0.86
N TYR A 108 -16.23 -2.65 1.34
CA TYR A 108 -15.02 -1.86 1.52
C TYR A 108 -15.13 -0.95 2.73
N ARG A 109 -13.99 -0.39 3.13
CA ARG A 109 -13.93 0.63 4.16
C ARG A 109 -13.24 1.87 3.59
N ARG A 110 -13.73 3.01 4.00
CA ARG A 110 -13.10 4.29 3.66
C ARG A 110 -12.14 4.64 4.78
N ILE A 111 -10.89 4.95 4.41
CA ILE A 111 -9.84 5.24 5.38
C ILE A 111 -9.23 6.59 5.00
N GLY A 112 -9.30 7.54 5.92
CA GLY A 112 -8.76 8.87 5.69
C GLY A 112 -7.25 8.92 5.79
N ARG A 113 -6.67 9.93 5.16
CA ARG A 113 -5.24 10.21 5.24
C ARG A 113 -4.81 10.52 6.67
N GLU A 114 -5.70 11.05 7.47
CA GLU A 114 -5.40 11.36 8.88
C GLU A 114 -4.95 10.13 9.66
N PHE A 115 -5.33 8.93 9.21
CA PHE A 115 -4.81 7.70 9.83
C PHE A 115 -3.29 7.62 9.67
N TYR A 116 -2.80 7.90 8.47
CA TYR A 116 -1.36 7.94 8.22
C TYR A 116 -0.69 9.01 9.09
N ASP A 117 -1.26 10.22 9.07
CA ASP A 117 -0.67 11.34 9.79
C ASP A 117 -0.60 11.10 11.30
N THR A 118 -1.57 10.38 11.85
CA THR A 118 -1.65 10.11 13.28
C THR A 118 -0.73 8.98 13.72
N TYR A 119 -0.63 7.92 12.92
CA TYR A 119 -0.01 6.68 13.38
C TYR A 119 1.31 6.33 12.70
N ASN A 120 1.83 7.16 11.80
CA ASN A 120 3.01 6.82 11.01
C ASN A 120 4.31 6.70 11.81
N THR A 121 4.32 7.10 13.08
CA THR A 121 5.49 6.98 13.95
C THR A 121 5.46 5.72 14.81
N LEU A 122 4.36 4.99 14.81
CA LEU A 122 4.24 3.75 15.58
C LEU A 122 4.91 2.60 14.85
N ASP A 123 5.16 1.52 15.59
CA ASP A 123 5.63 0.28 14.98
C ASP A 123 4.67 -0.18 13.88
N LEU A 124 5.22 -0.71 12.80
CA LEU A 124 4.44 -1.04 11.61
C LEU A 124 3.32 -2.06 11.88
N LYS A 125 3.64 -3.13 12.63
CA LYS A 125 2.62 -4.12 12.97
C LYS A 125 1.49 -3.50 13.78
N LEU A 126 1.82 -2.60 14.68
CA LEU A 126 0.83 -1.91 15.49
C LEU A 126 -0.07 -1.02 14.63
N ARG A 127 0.51 -0.32 13.65
CA ARG A 127 -0.27 0.49 12.72
C ARG A 127 -1.31 -0.35 11.98
N GLY A 128 -0.88 -1.50 11.46
CA GLY A 128 -1.79 -2.40 10.75
C GLY A 128 -2.83 -3.01 11.67
N PHE A 129 -2.46 -3.34 12.89
CA PHE A 129 -3.39 -3.87 13.89
C PHE A 129 -4.49 -2.84 14.20
N ILE A 130 -4.10 -1.60 14.44
CA ILE A 130 -5.06 -0.51 14.69
C ILE A 130 -5.98 -0.33 13.48
N LEU A 131 -5.41 -0.35 12.28
CA LEU A 131 -6.19 -0.21 11.06
C LEU A 131 -7.27 -1.29 10.97
N LYS A 132 -6.92 -2.54 11.24
CA LYS A 132 -7.89 -3.64 11.23
C LYS A 132 -8.97 -3.50 12.29
N LEU A 133 -8.63 -2.91 13.43
CA LEU A 133 -9.61 -2.71 14.51
C LEU A 133 -10.61 -1.61 14.22
N LEU A 134 -10.16 -0.54 13.55
CA LEU A 134 -11.00 0.64 13.32
C LEU A 134 -11.95 0.48 12.13
N VAL A 135 -11.72 -0.50 11.28
CA VAL A 135 -12.49 -0.66 10.05
C VAL A 135 -13.27 -1.97 9.99
#